data_375c2d72b1039c3eb9884054cd49e95b
#
_entry.id   375c2d72b1039c3eb9884054cd49e95b
#
_cell.length_a   1.000
_cell.length_b   1.000
_cell.length_c   1.000
_cell.angle_alpha   90.00
_cell.angle_beta   90.00
_cell.angle_gamma   90.00
#
_symmetry.space_group_name_H-M   'P 1'
#
loop_
_entity.id
_entity.type
_entity.pdbx_description
1 polymer ?
#
loop_
_entity_poly.entity_id
_entity_poly.type
_entity_poly.pdbx_seq_one_letter_code
_entity_poly.pdbx_strand_id
1 'polypeptide(L)'
;VIVLMGFMGAGKTTVGHMLAEKLGLPFVDSDLIIESRTGRSVREIFAADGEPAFRELEYEITAELLRGQDAVLALGGGGAEHPATQDALKGSQVVYLQVGYEEAMLRVSHDEYRPMLRAPDLHAIFERRLAIYQSVATEIVATDGRRPEAVCLDIIERLVQAPSAPAGTTSVLVACTGGTYNVHVGAGLLADLDRLLPPLPHTRTAVLLAADHDRAVVTTATAALQRLGLDAVWIEVPDRQQSKDLATVGRVAGDLADLAVHKDDLIVGVGGEVVGDIAGFLASTYNRGMPLLLLPTTLTAQADSAVGGKASLNLPQGRNLVGAVHQPVAVVADVALAAERRSHEYQAGLAEIVKHALIDGPDLVQLVADHVRELREGDVSTLADVVARSVSVKAEIVSNDEREAGDRLHLNYGHTFGHAIEQVRGLDSDDDGEATAVGMMAAAYLARRQERISDDLVDLHRRLLGDLGLPTAGAFDLAELKDAWLRDKKYRSGARFVVLNGLGRPQAGIPADEASLEGVVADLALPSKH
;
A
#
# COMPACT_ATOMS: atom_id res chain seq x y z
N VAL A 1 5.13 -22.43 -10.48
CA VAL A 1 6.48 -21.92 -10.15
C VAL A 1 6.71 -20.60 -10.88
N ILE A 2 7.21 -19.57 -10.17
CA ILE A 2 7.64 -18.28 -10.74
C ILE A 2 9.15 -18.33 -10.88
N VAL A 3 9.67 -18.15 -12.10
CA VAL A 3 11.08 -18.25 -12.41
C VAL A 3 11.68 -16.87 -12.64
N LEU A 4 12.71 -16.50 -11.87
CA LEU A 4 13.49 -15.29 -12.08
C LEU A 4 14.76 -15.62 -12.87
N MET A 5 14.94 -15.01 -14.02
CA MET A 5 16.16 -15.10 -14.80
C MET A 5 16.73 -13.72 -15.13
N GLY A 6 17.99 -13.68 -15.49
CA GLY A 6 18.69 -12.45 -15.83
C GLY A 6 20.18 -12.56 -15.61
N PHE A 7 20.91 -11.58 -16.09
CA PHE A 7 22.37 -11.54 -15.99
C PHE A 7 22.83 -11.39 -14.52
N MET A 8 24.13 -11.61 -14.27
CA MET A 8 24.69 -11.30 -12.96
C MET A 8 24.47 -9.81 -12.62
N GLY A 9 24.20 -9.50 -11.37
CA GLY A 9 23.85 -8.12 -10.95
C GLY A 9 22.41 -7.68 -11.25
N ALA A 10 21.58 -8.50 -11.90
CA ALA A 10 20.17 -8.20 -12.14
C ALA A 10 19.29 -8.19 -10.86
N GLY A 11 19.81 -8.71 -9.74
CA GLY A 11 19.09 -8.69 -8.46
C GLY A 11 18.22 -9.91 -8.20
N LYS A 12 18.37 -11.01 -8.93
CA LYS A 12 17.53 -12.23 -8.82
C LYS A 12 17.35 -12.74 -7.40
N THR A 13 18.42 -12.89 -6.65
CA THR A 13 18.38 -13.40 -5.27
C THR A 13 17.68 -12.41 -4.34
N THR A 14 18.01 -11.12 -4.43
CA THR A 14 17.40 -10.08 -3.59
C THR A 14 15.91 -9.93 -3.86
N VAL A 15 15.54 -9.72 -5.13
CA VAL A 15 14.14 -9.60 -5.56
C VAL A 15 13.38 -10.91 -5.32
N GLY A 16 14.04 -12.06 -5.53
CA GLY A 16 13.44 -13.38 -5.33
C GLY A 16 13.04 -13.66 -3.88
N HIS A 17 13.88 -13.31 -2.92
CA HIS A 17 13.52 -13.41 -1.50
C HIS A 17 12.32 -12.53 -1.14
N MET A 18 12.32 -11.28 -1.60
CA MET A 18 11.22 -10.34 -1.35
C MET A 18 9.92 -10.80 -2.01
N LEU A 19 10.00 -11.28 -3.24
CA LEU A 19 8.86 -11.81 -3.99
C LEU A 19 8.27 -13.05 -3.30
N ALA A 20 9.13 -13.98 -2.88
CA ALA A 20 8.72 -15.20 -2.17
C ALA A 20 8.03 -14.87 -0.84
N GLU A 21 8.60 -13.95 -0.06
CA GLU A 21 8.00 -13.47 1.19
C GLU A 21 6.62 -12.85 0.97
N LYS A 22 6.49 -11.95 -0.01
CA LYS A 22 5.22 -11.26 -0.31
C LYS A 22 4.13 -12.19 -0.87
N LEU A 23 4.51 -13.25 -1.57
CA LEU A 23 3.58 -14.24 -2.12
C LEU A 23 3.33 -15.43 -1.19
N GLY A 24 4.01 -15.51 -0.03
CA GLY A 24 3.91 -16.64 0.88
C GLY A 24 4.46 -17.94 0.29
N LEU A 25 5.42 -17.85 -0.65
CA LEU A 25 6.04 -18.98 -1.34
C LEU A 25 7.46 -19.23 -0.82
N PRO A 26 8.00 -20.47 -0.92
CA PRO A 26 9.41 -20.70 -0.67
C PRO A 26 10.27 -20.06 -1.76
N PHE A 27 11.45 -19.55 -1.37
CA PHE A 27 12.50 -19.12 -2.30
C PHE A 27 13.50 -20.24 -2.54
N VAL A 28 13.84 -20.48 -3.79
CA VAL A 28 14.81 -21.50 -4.23
C VAL A 28 15.81 -20.85 -5.19
N ASP A 29 17.11 -21.08 -4.95
CA ASP A 29 18.19 -20.68 -5.86
C ASP A 29 18.80 -21.97 -6.47
N SER A 30 18.77 -22.08 -7.80
CA SER A 30 19.23 -23.28 -8.49
C SER A 30 20.72 -23.58 -8.22
N ASP A 31 21.56 -22.55 -8.14
CA ASP A 31 22.99 -22.73 -7.88
C ASP A 31 23.22 -23.30 -6.48
N LEU A 32 22.50 -22.84 -5.46
CA LEU A 32 22.57 -23.38 -4.09
C LEU A 32 22.07 -24.82 -3.99
N ILE A 33 21.04 -25.21 -4.74
CA ILE A 33 20.56 -26.59 -4.78
C ILE A 33 21.60 -27.51 -5.43
N ILE A 34 22.24 -27.07 -6.52
CA ILE A 34 23.33 -27.81 -7.17
C ILE A 34 24.48 -28.04 -6.18
N GLU A 35 24.94 -27.00 -5.50
CA GLU A 35 26.01 -27.09 -4.50
C GLU A 35 25.66 -28.02 -3.34
N SER A 36 24.43 -27.91 -2.82
CA SER A 36 23.95 -28.77 -1.74
C SER A 36 23.88 -30.24 -2.12
N ARG A 37 23.46 -30.56 -3.35
CA ARG A 37 23.31 -31.95 -3.82
C ARG A 37 24.64 -32.59 -4.18
N THR A 38 25.54 -31.81 -4.74
CA THR A 38 26.86 -32.34 -5.21
C THR A 38 27.92 -32.30 -4.12
N GLY A 39 27.74 -31.50 -3.08
CA GLY A 39 28.77 -31.22 -2.07
C GLY A 39 29.96 -30.45 -2.62
N ARG A 40 29.83 -29.87 -3.83
CA ARG A 40 30.88 -29.11 -4.53
C ARG A 40 30.31 -27.74 -4.92
N SER A 41 31.14 -26.71 -4.86
CA SER A 41 30.76 -25.40 -5.37
C SER A 41 30.60 -25.42 -6.91
N VAL A 42 29.76 -24.52 -7.45
CA VAL A 42 29.61 -24.33 -8.90
C VAL A 42 30.99 -24.17 -9.56
N ARG A 43 31.89 -23.43 -8.93
CA ARG A 43 33.27 -23.22 -9.43
C ARG A 43 34.07 -24.53 -9.52
N GLU A 44 33.98 -25.40 -8.53
CA GLU A 44 34.66 -26.68 -8.51
C GLU A 44 34.14 -27.61 -9.59
N ILE A 45 32.81 -27.61 -9.83
CA ILE A 45 32.19 -28.42 -10.89
C ILE A 45 32.67 -27.93 -12.28
N PHE A 46 32.64 -26.61 -12.50
CA PHE A 46 33.16 -26.05 -13.76
C PHE A 46 34.65 -26.41 -14.01
N ALA A 47 35.48 -26.35 -12.97
CA ALA A 47 36.90 -26.62 -13.07
C ALA A 47 37.21 -28.11 -13.30
N ALA A 48 36.44 -29.01 -12.72
CA ALA A 48 36.65 -30.46 -12.75
C ALA A 48 35.95 -31.13 -13.95
N ASP A 49 34.68 -30.77 -14.21
CA ASP A 49 33.81 -31.49 -15.15
C ASP A 49 33.53 -30.69 -16.44
N GLY A 50 33.84 -29.39 -16.44
CA GLY A 50 33.65 -28.47 -17.57
C GLY A 50 32.23 -27.92 -17.68
N GLU A 51 32.06 -26.88 -18.52
CA GLU A 51 30.77 -26.20 -18.69
C GLU A 51 29.64 -27.11 -19.22
N PRO A 52 29.87 -27.98 -20.23
CA PRO A 52 28.79 -28.83 -20.74
C PRO A 52 28.19 -29.77 -19.68
N ALA A 53 29.04 -30.38 -18.84
CA ALA A 53 28.58 -31.28 -17.77
C ALA A 53 27.81 -30.50 -16.69
N PHE A 54 28.26 -29.29 -16.38
CA PHE A 54 27.50 -28.42 -15.47
C PHE A 54 26.13 -28.05 -16.04
N ARG A 55 26.01 -27.71 -17.32
CA ARG A 55 24.73 -27.35 -17.94
C ARG A 55 23.73 -28.49 -17.99
N GLU A 56 24.18 -29.72 -18.14
CA GLU A 56 23.32 -30.90 -18.07
C GLU A 56 22.77 -31.08 -16.64
N LEU A 57 23.64 -30.97 -15.63
CA LEU A 57 23.26 -31.05 -14.22
C LEU A 57 22.30 -29.92 -13.82
N GLU A 58 22.57 -28.70 -14.27
CA GLU A 58 21.72 -27.51 -14.06
C GLU A 58 20.33 -27.73 -14.66
N TYR A 59 20.25 -28.30 -15.87
CA TYR A 59 18.98 -28.67 -16.50
C TYR A 59 18.20 -29.73 -15.70
N GLU A 60 18.86 -30.83 -15.33
CA GLU A 60 18.19 -31.91 -14.56
C GLU A 60 17.54 -31.38 -13.28
N ILE A 61 18.29 -30.58 -12.51
CA ILE A 61 17.82 -29.99 -11.26
C ILE A 61 16.71 -28.96 -11.52
N THR A 62 16.87 -28.08 -12.51
CA THR A 62 15.84 -27.09 -12.86
C THR A 62 14.56 -27.77 -13.30
N ALA A 63 14.63 -28.81 -14.14
CA ALA A 63 13.45 -29.54 -14.61
C ALA A 63 12.72 -30.27 -13.45
N GLU A 64 13.44 -30.72 -12.42
CA GLU A 64 12.84 -31.28 -11.21
C GLU A 64 12.14 -30.19 -10.38
N LEU A 65 12.79 -29.06 -10.16
CA LEU A 65 12.24 -27.94 -9.40
C LEU A 65 10.96 -27.36 -10.04
N LEU A 66 10.91 -27.29 -11.36
CA LEU A 66 9.73 -26.83 -12.11
C LEU A 66 8.51 -27.76 -11.98
N ARG A 67 8.74 -29.05 -11.72
CA ARG A 67 7.65 -30.04 -11.46
C ARG A 67 7.27 -30.16 -9.98
N GLY A 68 8.02 -29.48 -9.12
CA GLY A 68 7.83 -29.49 -7.66
C GLY A 68 6.66 -28.63 -7.18
N GLN A 69 6.73 -28.24 -5.92
CA GLN A 69 5.74 -27.33 -5.30
C GLN A 69 5.92 -25.90 -5.84
N ASP A 70 4.88 -25.10 -5.71
CA ASP A 70 4.95 -23.69 -6.05
C ASP A 70 6.04 -22.98 -5.26
N ALA A 71 6.92 -22.27 -5.98
CA ALA A 71 8.08 -21.57 -5.42
C ALA A 71 8.47 -20.39 -6.30
N VAL A 72 9.24 -19.47 -5.75
CA VAL A 72 10.02 -18.49 -6.52
C VAL A 72 11.41 -19.07 -6.75
N LEU A 73 11.72 -19.38 -8.00
CA LEU A 73 12.98 -20.01 -8.43
C LEU A 73 13.90 -18.98 -9.08
N ALA A 74 15.06 -18.71 -8.52
CA ALA A 74 16.12 -17.97 -9.19
C ALA A 74 17.03 -18.92 -9.98
N LEU A 75 17.11 -18.71 -11.30
CA LEU A 75 18.02 -19.48 -12.15
C LEU A 75 19.44 -18.88 -12.14
N GLY A 76 20.44 -19.75 -12.17
CA GLY A 76 21.81 -19.38 -12.46
C GLY A 76 21.90 -18.54 -13.74
N GLY A 77 22.88 -17.60 -13.82
CA GLY A 77 22.95 -16.64 -14.94
C GLY A 77 23.11 -17.27 -16.33
N GLY A 78 23.47 -18.53 -16.45
CA GLY A 78 23.54 -19.28 -17.70
C GLY A 78 22.50 -20.38 -17.85
N GLY A 79 21.62 -20.55 -16.85
CA GLY A 79 20.68 -21.68 -16.80
C GLY A 79 19.74 -21.77 -18.00
N ALA A 80 19.39 -20.64 -18.59
CA ALA A 80 18.56 -20.59 -19.81
C ALA A 80 19.34 -20.86 -21.12
N GLU A 81 20.68 -21.03 -21.09
CA GLU A 81 21.46 -21.32 -22.31
C GLU A 81 21.24 -22.75 -22.81
N HIS A 82 20.88 -23.68 -21.95
CA HIS A 82 20.62 -25.06 -22.35
C HIS A 82 19.24 -25.18 -23.05
N PRO A 83 19.13 -25.72 -24.28
CA PRO A 83 17.86 -25.78 -25.01
C PRO A 83 16.75 -26.54 -24.27
N ALA A 84 17.08 -27.65 -23.61
CA ALA A 84 16.10 -28.40 -22.84
C ALA A 84 15.58 -27.64 -21.61
N THR A 85 16.37 -26.73 -21.01
CA THR A 85 15.90 -25.80 -19.98
C THR A 85 14.89 -24.82 -20.55
N GLN A 86 15.15 -24.27 -21.75
CA GLN A 86 14.19 -23.38 -22.42
C GLN A 86 12.86 -24.08 -22.69
N ASP A 87 12.90 -25.35 -23.11
CA ASP A 87 11.70 -26.15 -23.29
C ASP A 87 10.98 -26.45 -21.96
N ALA A 88 11.71 -26.75 -20.91
CA ALA A 88 11.16 -27.01 -19.58
C ALA A 88 10.50 -25.78 -18.94
N LEU A 89 10.95 -24.57 -19.31
CA LEU A 89 10.36 -23.30 -18.84
C LEU A 89 9.04 -22.97 -19.53
N LYS A 90 8.68 -23.62 -20.64
CA LYS A 90 7.40 -23.41 -21.33
C LYS A 90 6.24 -23.78 -20.38
N GLY A 91 5.31 -22.85 -20.22
CA GLY A 91 4.17 -23.00 -19.31
C GLY A 91 4.42 -22.54 -17.87
N SER A 92 5.65 -22.12 -17.54
CA SER A 92 5.97 -21.42 -16.28
C SER A 92 5.85 -19.90 -16.44
N GLN A 93 5.66 -19.19 -15.34
CA GLN A 93 5.78 -17.72 -15.32
C GLN A 93 7.26 -17.36 -15.23
N VAL A 94 7.82 -16.89 -16.32
CA VAL A 94 9.26 -16.59 -16.43
C VAL A 94 9.48 -15.08 -16.50
N VAL A 95 10.04 -14.53 -15.45
CA VAL A 95 10.33 -13.09 -15.33
C VAL A 95 11.81 -12.83 -15.65
N TYR A 96 12.06 -12.11 -16.70
CA TYR A 96 13.39 -11.61 -17.02
C TYR A 96 13.65 -10.28 -16.33
N LEU A 97 14.57 -10.28 -15.36
CA LEU A 97 15.09 -9.07 -14.72
C LEU A 97 16.13 -8.43 -15.65
N GLN A 98 15.70 -7.45 -16.42
CA GLN A 98 16.52 -6.76 -17.40
C GLN A 98 17.40 -5.72 -16.71
N VAL A 99 18.71 -5.84 -16.89
CA VAL A 99 19.73 -4.90 -16.41
C VAL A 99 20.65 -4.54 -17.56
N GLY A 100 21.05 -3.27 -17.67
CA GLY A 100 22.07 -2.84 -18.62
C GLY A 100 23.45 -3.35 -18.22
N TYR A 101 24.34 -3.53 -19.20
CA TYR A 101 25.68 -4.10 -18.97
C TYR A 101 26.50 -3.28 -17.95
N GLU A 102 26.53 -1.96 -18.10
CA GLU A 102 27.29 -1.07 -17.21
C GLU A 102 26.76 -1.11 -15.78
N GLU A 103 25.46 -1.06 -15.61
CA GLU A 103 24.81 -1.15 -14.29
C GLU A 103 25.04 -2.52 -13.64
N ALA A 104 24.95 -3.60 -14.41
CA ALA A 104 25.27 -4.94 -13.95
C ALA A 104 26.69 -5.03 -13.42
N MET A 105 27.67 -4.49 -14.17
CA MET A 105 29.08 -4.47 -13.76
C MET A 105 29.31 -3.62 -12.52
N LEU A 106 28.65 -2.47 -12.42
CA LEU A 106 28.72 -1.62 -11.23
C LEU A 106 28.25 -2.38 -9.98
N ARG A 107 27.12 -3.07 -10.06
CA ARG A 107 26.53 -3.83 -8.92
C ARG A 107 27.38 -5.00 -8.47
N VAL A 108 28.14 -5.63 -9.37
CA VAL A 108 28.98 -6.79 -9.05
C VAL A 108 30.46 -6.43 -8.86
N SER A 109 30.85 -5.18 -8.99
CA SER A 109 32.27 -4.72 -8.94
C SER A 109 32.99 -5.06 -7.63
N HIS A 110 32.25 -5.27 -6.53
CA HIS A 110 32.80 -5.61 -5.21
C HIS A 110 32.75 -7.12 -4.88
N ASP A 111 32.29 -7.95 -5.83
CA ASP A 111 32.13 -9.40 -5.60
C ASP A 111 33.35 -10.18 -6.16
N GLU A 112 34.37 -10.36 -5.31
CA GLU A 112 35.61 -11.07 -5.67
C GLU A 112 35.42 -12.58 -5.92
N TYR A 113 34.27 -13.15 -5.60
CA TYR A 113 34.01 -14.59 -5.63
C TYR A 113 33.40 -15.10 -6.92
N ARG A 114 33.05 -14.24 -7.91
CA ARG A 114 32.40 -14.67 -9.17
C ARG A 114 33.40 -14.98 -10.28
N PRO A 115 33.55 -16.27 -10.67
CA PRO A 115 34.53 -16.67 -11.71
C PRO A 115 34.31 -15.99 -13.05
N MET A 116 33.05 -15.73 -13.43
CA MET A 116 32.64 -15.15 -14.71
C MET A 116 33.10 -13.70 -14.91
N LEU A 117 33.38 -12.94 -13.83
CA LEU A 117 33.90 -11.56 -13.95
C LEU A 117 35.31 -11.49 -14.63
N ARG A 118 36.00 -12.62 -14.69
CA ARG A 118 37.32 -12.74 -15.31
C ARG A 118 37.28 -13.30 -16.75
N ALA A 119 36.08 -13.53 -17.30
CA ALA A 119 35.95 -14.02 -18.66
C ALA A 119 36.39 -12.93 -19.65
N PRO A 120 37.28 -13.25 -20.63
CA PRO A 120 37.81 -12.27 -21.58
C PRO A 120 36.74 -11.66 -22.49
N ASP A 121 35.60 -12.35 -22.69
CA ASP A 121 34.52 -11.96 -23.59
C ASP A 121 33.18 -11.73 -22.86
N LEU A 122 33.21 -11.15 -21.65
CA LEU A 122 32.04 -11.00 -20.80
C LEU A 122 30.89 -10.19 -21.46
N HIS A 123 31.24 -9.18 -22.26
CA HIS A 123 30.24 -8.41 -23.01
C HIS A 123 29.57 -9.25 -24.09
N ALA A 124 30.32 -10.08 -24.81
CA ALA A 124 29.77 -10.98 -25.82
C ALA A 124 28.84 -12.05 -25.19
N ILE A 125 29.19 -12.52 -23.98
CA ILE A 125 28.32 -13.41 -23.19
C ILE A 125 27.02 -12.70 -22.81
N PHE A 126 27.08 -11.44 -22.37
CA PHE A 126 25.92 -10.63 -22.05
C PHE A 126 24.98 -10.50 -23.26
N GLU A 127 25.48 -10.06 -24.41
CA GLU A 127 24.70 -9.90 -25.65
C GLU A 127 24.02 -11.21 -26.09
N ARG A 128 24.77 -12.32 -26.06
CA ARG A 128 24.21 -13.64 -26.42
C ARG A 128 23.06 -14.04 -25.48
N ARG A 129 23.22 -13.84 -24.17
CA ARG A 129 22.21 -14.19 -23.18
C ARG A 129 20.98 -13.28 -23.24
N LEU A 130 21.16 -12.02 -23.60
CA LEU A 130 20.07 -11.06 -23.76
C LEU A 130 19.00 -11.59 -24.70
N ALA A 131 19.40 -12.08 -25.87
CA ALA A 131 18.47 -12.65 -26.86
C ALA A 131 17.74 -13.89 -26.31
N ILE A 132 18.44 -14.75 -25.57
CA ILE A 132 17.85 -15.95 -24.96
C ILE A 132 16.83 -15.54 -23.87
N TYR A 133 17.20 -14.63 -22.97
CA TYR A 133 16.29 -14.17 -21.92
C TYR A 133 15.02 -13.56 -22.49
N GLN A 134 15.14 -12.73 -23.52
CA GLN A 134 13.98 -12.12 -24.19
C GLN A 134 13.07 -13.14 -24.86
N SER A 135 13.62 -14.23 -25.43
CA SER A 135 12.84 -15.26 -26.14
C SER A 135 12.09 -16.21 -25.20
N VAL A 136 12.56 -16.37 -23.95
CA VAL A 136 12.01 -17.32 -22.98
C VAL A 136 11.09 -16.63 -21.95
N ALA A 137 11.26 -15.32 -21.76
CA ALA A 137 10.49 -14.55 -20.78
C ALA A 137 9.00 -14.47 -21.14
N THR A 138 8.16 -14.68 -20.13
CA THR A 138 6.74 -14.29 -20.21
C THR A 138 6.55 -12.81 -19.81
N GLU A 139 7.43 -12.31 -18.93
CA GLU A 139 7.46 -10.92 -18.48
C GLU A 139 8.89 -10.37 -18.49
N ILE A 140 9.04 -9.09 -18.85
CA ILE A 140 10.34 -8.39 -18.82
C ILE A 140 10.22 -7.18 -17.90
N VAL A 141 11.06 -7.13 -16.86
CA VAL A 141 11.06 -6.07 -15.85
C VAL A 141 12.42 -5.40 -15.79
N ALA A 142 12.48 -4.11 -16.11
CA ALA A 142 13.70 -3.32 -16.03
C ALA A 142 14.11 -3.07 -14.57
N THR A 143 15.42 -3.17 -14.28
CA THR A 143 15.96 -3.01 -12.92
C THR A 143 16.92 -1.83 -12.79
N ASP A 144 17.32 -1.18 -13.88
CA ASP A 144 18.29 -0.08 -13.86
C ASP A 144 17.75 1.13 -13.11
N GLY A 145 18.55 1.64 -12.17
CA GLY A 145 18.19 2.79 -11.36
C GLY A 145 17.02 2.57 -10.38
N ARG A 146 16.48 1.35 -10.29
CA ARG A 146 15.32 1.01 -9.44
C ARG A 146 15.74 0.30 -8.16
N ARG A 147 15.03 0.57 -7.07
CA ARG A 147 15.18 -0.19 -5.82
C ARG A 147 14.57 -1.59 -5.97
N PRO A 148 15.11 -2.62 -5.30
CA PRO A 148 14.60 -3.99 -5.37
C PRO A 148 13.12 -4.10 -5.02
N GLU A 149 12.63 -3.29 -4.08
CA GLU A 149 11.23 -3.22 -3.67
C GLU A 149 10.30 -2.83 -4.81
N ALA A 150 10.66 -1.80 -5.56
CA ALA A 150 9.89 -1.32 -6.71
C ALA A 150 9.88 -2.33 -7.86
N VAL A 151 10.98 -3.07 -8.05
CA VAL A 151 11.07 -4.18 -9.03
C VAL A 151 10.17 -5.34 -8.59
N CYS A 152 10.18 -5.69 -7.30
CA CYS A 152 9.35 -6.75 -6.75
C CYS A 152 7.85 -6.45 -6.93
N LEU A 153 7.42 -5.21 -6.66
CA LEU A 153 6.03 -4.77 -6.84
C LEU A 153 5.59 -4.85 -8.31
N ASP A 154 6.42 -4.37 -9.24
CA ASP A 154 6.16 -4.45 -10.68
C ASP A 154 5.99 -5.91 -11.17
N ILE A 155 6.79 -6.84 -10.63
CA ILE A 155 6.65 -8.27 -10.92
C ILE A 155 5.29 -8.79 -10.42
N ILE A 156 4.91 -8.50 -9.19
CA ILE A 156 3.64 -8.96 -8.60
C ILE A 156 2.47 -8.41 -9.41
N GLU A 157 2.49 -7.13 -9.76
CA GLU A 157 1.45 -6.48 -10.57
C GLU A 157 1.24 -7.19 -11.92
N ARG A 158 2.32 -7.60 -12.59
CA ARG A 158 2.27 -8.33 -13.87
C ARG A 158 1.82 -9.79 -13.72
N LEU A 159 2.23 -10.45 -12.64
CA LEU A 159 1.89 -11.85 -12.37
C LEU A 159 0.47 -12.03 -11.85
N VAL A 160 -0.04 -11.09 -11.06
CA VAL A 160 -1.42 -11.06 -10.61
C VAL A 160 -2.28 -10.47 -11.73
N GLN A 161 -2.63 -11.28 -12.72
CA GLN A 161 -3.66 -10.92 -13.69
C GLN A 161 -4.96 -10.72 -12.93
N ALA A 162 -5.28 -9.48 -12.59
CA ALA A 162 -6.62 -9.13 -12.15
C ALA A 162 -7.62 -9.56 -13.25
N PRO A 163 -8.79 -10.13 -12.90
CA PRO A 163 -9.86 -10.27 -13.86
C PRO A 163 -10.04 -8.92 -14.55
N SER A 164 -10.35 -8.91 -15.87
CA SER A 164 -10.39 -7.68 -16.66
C SER A 164 -11.36 -6.68 -16.01
N ALA A 165 -10.80 -5.74 -15.27
CA ALA A 165 -11.57 -4.73 -14.58
C ALA A 165 -12.45 -3.95 -15.59
N PRO A 166 -13.62 -3.44 -15.18
CA PRO A 166 -14.47 -2.61 -16.04
C PRO A 166 -13.71 -1.43 -16.62
N ALA A 167 -14.10 -0.97 -17.80
CA ALA A 167 -13.50 0.23 -18.41
C ALA A 167 -13.64 1.43 -17.47
N GLY A 168 -12.57 2.23 -17.34
CA GLY A 168 -12.53 3.38 -16.41
C GLY A 168 -12.21 3.00 -14.97
N THR A 169 -11.75 1.76 -14.72
CA THR A 169 -11.23 1.33 -13.42
C THR A 169 -9.71 1.42 -13.41
N THR A 170 -9.15 2.07 -12.40
CA THR A 170 -7.72 1.99 -12.06
C THR A 170 -7.56 0.99 -10.91
N SER A 171 -6.70 0.01 -11.09
CA SER A 171 -6.38 -0.98 -10.05
C SER A 171 -4.98 -0.71 -9.51
N VAL A 172 -4.87 -0.47 -8.22
CA VAL A 172 -3.60 -0.20 -7.53
C VAL A 172 -3.27 -1.39 -6.64
N LEU A 173 -2.12 -2.00 -6.85
CA LEU A 173 -1.65 -3.13 -6.06
C LEU A 173 -1.07 -2.68 -4.73
N VAL A 174 -1.48 -3.34 -3.65
CA VAL A 174 -0.87 -3.24 -2.31
C VAL A 174 -0.27 -4.59 -1.97
N ALA A 175 1.05 -4.66 -1.79
CA ALA A 175 1.75 -5.91 -1.54
C ALA A 175 2.47 -5.85 -0.19
N CYS A 176 1.83 -6.38 0.84
CA CYS A 176 2.32 -6.45 2.21
C CYS A 176 2.74 -7.88 2.57
N THR A 177 3.48 -8.04 3.65
CA THR A 177 3.81 -9.36 4.23
C THR A 177 2.54 -10.12 4.64
N GLY A 178 1.49 -9.41 5.10
CA GLY A 178 0.22 -9.99 5.51
C GLY A 178 -0.72 -10.36 4.37
N GLY A 179 -0.38 -10.03 3.12
CA GLY A 179 -1.17 -10.34 1.93
C GLY A 179 -1.04 -9.29 0.82
N THR A 180 -1.40 -9.71 -0.37
CA THR A 180 -1.40 -8.87 -1.58
C THR A 180 -2.84 -8.70 -2.06
N TYR A 181 -3.25 -7.48 -2.36
CA TYR A 181 -4.60 -7.18 -2.83
C TYR A 181 -4.62 -5.95 -3.75
N ASN A 182 -5.71 -5.81 -4.52
CA ASN A 182 -5.93 -4.63 -5.34
C ASN A 182 -6.88 -3.65 -4.66
N VAL A 183 -6.60 -2.36 -4.82
CA VAL A 183 -7.54 -1.27 -4.60
C VAL A 183 -8.06 -0.83 -5.97
N HIS A 184 -9.32 -1.10 -6.22
CA HIS A 184 -9.99 -0.70 -7.46
C HIS A 184 -10.65 0.66 -7.27
N VAL A 185 -10.32 1.62 -8.11
CA VAL A 185 -10.84 3.00 -8.07
C VAL A 185 -11.53 3.32 -9.38
N GLY A 186 -12.77 3.80 -9.31
CA GLY A 186 -13.56 4.18 -10.50
C GLY A 186 -14.99 4.51 -10.13
N ALA A 187 -15.85 4.70 -11.12
CA ALA A 187 -17.25 5.02 -10.92
C ALA A 187 -18.16 3.84 -11.28
N GLY A 188 -19.19 3.59 -10.46
CA GLY A 188 -20.18 2.54 -10.70
C GLY A 188 -19.65 1.12 -10.45
N LEU A 189 -18.56 0.96 -9.73
CA LEU A 189 -17.83 -0.30 -9.56
C LEU A 189 -18.60 -1.36 -8.77
N LEU A 190 -19.51 -0.94 -7.89
CA LEU A 190 -20.26 -1.87 -7.04
C LEU A 190 -21.10 -2.87 -7.84
N ALA A 191 -21.55 -2.48 -9.03
CA ALA A 191 -22.30 -3.35 -9.90
C ALA A 191 -21.45 -4.49 -10.51
N ASP A 192 -20.14 -4.34 -10.54
CA ASP A 192 -19.17 -5.25 -11.18
C ASP A 192 -18.24 -5.95 -10.16
N LEU A 193 -18.64 -6.09 -8.88
CA LEU A 193 -17.83 -6.76 -7.86
C LEU A 193 -17.38 -8.17 -8.26
N ASP A 194 -18.21 -8.88 -9.03
CA ASP A 194 -17.92 -10.21 -9.58
C ASP A 194 -16.70 -10.22 -10.53
N ARG A 195 -16.33 -9.06 -11.08
CA ARG A 195 -15.15 -8.88 -11.95
C ARG A 195 -13.94 -8.30 -11.24
N LEU A 196 -14.12 -7.81 -10.01
CA LEU A 196 -13.09 -7.10 -9.23
C LEU A 196 -12.54 -7.95 -8.10
N LEU A 197 -13.29 -8.93 -7.61
CA LEU A 197 -12.87 -9.78 -6.52
C LEU A 197 -11.98 -10.94 -7.00
N PRO A 198 -10.95 -11.31 -6.22
CA PRO A 198 -10.21 -12.52 -6.48
C PRO A 198 -11.10 -13.75 -6.27
N PRO A 199 -10.72 -14.94 -6.80
CA PRO A 199 -11.43 -16.17 -6.54
C PRO A 199 -11.57 -16.44 -5.03
N LEU A 200 -12.80 -16.76 -4.60
CA LEU A 200 -13.15 -17.08 -3.20
C LEU A 200 -13.74 -18.50 -3.12
N PRO A 201 -12.96 -19.57 -3.39
CA PRO A 201 -13.47 -20.90 -3.69
C PRO A 201 -14.17 -21.59 -2.51
N HIS A 202 -13.92 -21.16 -1.28
CA HIS A 202 -14.49 -21.77 -0.07
C HIS A 202 -15.52 -20.89 0.63
N THR A 203 -15.73 -19.67 0.16
CA THR A 203 -16.69 -18.70 0.70
C THR A 203 -18.10 -19.09 0.27
N ARG A 204 -19.02 -19.12 1.22
CA ARG A 204 -20.44 -19.36 0.98
C ARG A 204 -21.28 -18.16 1.37
N THR A 205 -20.92 -17.51 2.45
CA THR A 205 -21.66 -16.39 3.00
C THR A 205 -20.81 -15.11 2.97
N ALA A 206 -21.41 -14.02 2.56
CA ALA A 206 -20.86 -12.66 2.69
C ALA A 206 -21.68 -11.88 3.71
N VAL A 207 -21.06 -11.43 4.79
CA VAL A 207 -21.72 -10.62 5.81
C VAL A 207 -21.35 -9.16 5.63
N LEU A 208 -22.33 -8.35 5.20
CA LEU A 208 -22.17 -6.92 5.01
C LEU A 208 -22.41 -6.19 6.33
N LEU A 209 -21.42 -5.44 6.78
CA LEU A 209 -21.51 -4.54 7.91
C LEU A 209 -21.68 -3.12 7.37
N ALA A 210 -22.80 -2.47 7.68
CA ALA A 210 -23.12 -1.14 7.16
C ALA A 210 -24.08 -0.39 8.07
N ALA A 211 -24.06 0.92 8.03
CA ALA A 211 -25.09 1.76 8.63
C ALA A 211 -26.35 1.83 7.75
N ASP A 212 -27.48 2.20 8.34
CA ASP A 212 -28.76 2.29 7.63
C ASP A 212 -28.75 3.28 6.45
N HIS A 213 -27.98 4.36 6.56
CA HIS A 213 -27.84 5.34 5.48
C HIS A 213 -27.10 4.77 4.24
N ASP A 214 -26.38 3.64 4.35
CA ASP A 214 -25.73 2.93 3.24
C ASP A 214 -26.60 1.82 2.63
N ARG A 215 -27.88 1.72 2.98
CA ARG A 215 -28.82 0.68 2.52
C ARG A 215 -28.83 0.50 0.99
N ALA A 216 -28.74 1.58 0.22
CA ALA A 216 -28.72 1.51 -1.24
C ALA A 216 -27.43 0.83 -1.75
N VAL A 217 -26.28 1.15 -1.14
CA VAL A 217 -24.98 0.55 -1.42
C VAL A 217 -24.99 -0.94 -1.07
N VAL A 218 -25.52 -1.29 0.13
CA VAL A 218 -25.72 -2.68 0.56
C VAL A 218 -26.56 -3.46 -0.43
N THR A 219 -27.65 -2.88 -0.92
CA THR A 219 -28.54 -3.54 -1.89
C THR A 219 -27.78 -3.87 -3.20
N THR A 220 -27.03 -2.91 -3.73
CA THR A 220 -26.23 -3.10 -4.96
C THR A 220 -25.14 -4.13 -4.75
N ALA A 221 -24.37 -4.03 -3.65
CA ALA A 221 -23.32 -4.98 -3.32
C ALA A 221 -23.87 -6.40 -3.10
N THR A 222 -25.00 -6.54 -2.38
CA THR A 222 -25.68 -7.82 -2.19
C THR A 222 -26.02 -8.49 -3.54
N ALA A 223 -26.61 -7.75 -4.47
CA ALA A 223 -26.94 -8.29 -5.80
C ALA A 223 -25.69 -8.75 -6.58
N ALA A 224 -24.58 -8.02 -6.45
CA ALA A 224 -23.32 -8.39 -7.08
C ALA A 224 -22.69 -9.65 -6.44
N LEU A 225 -22.69 -9.76 -5.10
CA LEU A 225 -22.18 -10.93 -4.38
C LEU A 225 -23.03 -12.18 -4.64
N GLN A 226 -24.35 -12.03 -4.78
CA GLN A 226 -25.24 -13.13 -5.16
C GLN A 226 -24.95 -13.67 -6.56
N ARG A 227 -24.49 -12.83 -7.51
CA ARG A 227 -24.05 -13.32 -8.83
C ARG A 227 -22.79 -14.20 -8.76
N LEU A 228 -21.97 -14.00 -7.72
CA LEU A 228 -20.85 -14.90 -7.40
C LEU A 228 -21.29 -16.20 -6.71
N GLY A 229 -22.60 -16.38 -6.46
CA GLY A 229 -23.15 -17.55 -5.77
C GLY A 229 -23.02 -17.47 -4.25
N LEU A 230 -22.77 -16.29 -3.66
CA LEU A 230 -22.66 -16.10 -2.22
C LEU A 230 -24.02 -15.75 -1.60
N ASP A 231 -24.33 -16.34 -0.46
CA ASP A 231 -25.43 -15.89 0.39
C ASP A 231 -25.02 -14.58 1.09
N ALA A 232 -25.74 -13.49 0.84
CA ALA A 232 -25.40 -12.18 1.38
C ALA A 232 -26.37 -11.79 2.51
N VAL A 233 -25.83 -11.46 3.68
CA VAL A 233 -26.57 -11.06 4.88
C VAL A 233 -26.06 -9.69 5.35
N TRP A 234 -26.99 -8.79 5.69
CA TRP A 234 -26.65 -7.47 6.24
C TRP A 234 -26.85 -7.43 7.75
N ILE A 235 -25.80 -6.98 8.47
CA ILE A 235 -25.87 -6.63 9.89
C ILE A 235 -25.67 -5.13 10.02
N GLU A 236 -26.60 -4.44 10.64
CA GLU A 236 -26.52 -3.00 10.86
C GLU A 236 -25.46 -2.67 11.92
N VAL A 237 -24.57 -1.73 11.57
CA VAL A 237 -23.54 -1.17 12.44
C VAL A 237 -23.66 0.35 12.41
N PRO A 238 -23.77 1.03 13.56
CA PRO A 238 -23.83 2.49 13.56
C PRO A 238 -22.51 3.11 13.11
N ASP A 239 -22.56 4.05 12.16
CA ASP A 239 -21.39 4.78 11.65
C ASP A 239 -21.17 6.06 12.49
N ARG A 240 -20.67 5.88 13.71
CA ARG A 240 -20.34 6.94 14.66
C ARG A 240 -19.10 6.59 15.45
N GLN A 241 -18.25 7.55 15.75
CA GLN A 241 -17.01 7.34 16.51
C GLN A 241 -17.23 6.64 17.86
N GLN A 242 -18.36 6.90 18.54
CA GLN A 242 -18.72 6.25 19.80
C GLN A 242 -19.04 4.76 19.63
N SER A 243 -19.43 4.34 18.44
CA SER A 243 -19.75 2.93 18.12
C SER A 243 -18.52 2.11 17.71
N LYS A 244 -17.36 2.77 17.53
CA LYS A 244 -16.08 2.14 17.20
C LYS A 244 -15.45 1.56 18.47
N ASP A 245 -16.11 0.59 19.10
CA ASP A 245 -15.75 0.04 20.41
C ASP A 245 -15.88 -1.49 20.49
N LEU A 246 -15.36 -2.05 21.60
CA LEU A 246 -15.40 -3.50 21.85
C LEU A 246 -16.83 -4.03 22.08
N ALA A 247 -17.77 -3.20 22.53
CA ALA A 247 -19.14 -3.63 22.78
C ALA A 247 -19.87 -3.87 21.44
N THR A 248 -19.69 -2.97 20.47
CA THR A 248 -20.22 -3.14 19.12
C THR A 248 -19.63 -4.38 18.44
N VAL A 249 -18.31 -4.58 18.54
CA VAL A 249 -17.64 -5.78 17.99
C VAL A 249 -18.18 -7.06 18.66
N GLY A 250 -18.35 -7.05 19.99
CA GLY A 250 -18.88 -8.19 20.72
C GLY A 250 -20.32 -8.55 20.30
N ARG A 251 -21.17 -7.54 20.08
CA ARG A 251 -22.53 -7.75 19.55
C ARG A 251 -22.50 -8.38 18.16
N VAL A 252 -21.76 -7.78 17.23
CA VAL A 252 -21.66 -8.28 15.85
C VAL A 252 -21.06 -9.70 15.81
N ALA A 253 -20.07 -9.99 16.67
CA ALA A 253 -19.50 -11.34 16.77
C ALA A 253 -20.56 -12.37 17.26
N GLY A 254 -21.48 -11.96 18.15
CA GLY A 254 -22.64 -12.77 18.53
C GLY A 254 -23.57 -13.02 17.35
N ASP A 255 -23.91 -11.98 16.59
CA ASP A 255 -24.76 -12.08 15.39
C ASP A 255 -24.14 -13.04 14.35
N LEU A 256 -22.79 -12.98 14.16
CA LEU A 256 -22.08 -13.91 13.27
C LEU A 256 -22.15 -15.37 13.75
N ALA A 257 -22.10 -15.60 15.07
CA ALA A 257 -22.21 -16.92 15.64
C ALA A 257 -23.62 -17.51 15.47
N ASP A 258 -24.65 -16.68 15.64
CA ASP A 258 -26.06 -17.06 15.43
C ASP A 258 -26.36 -17.39 13.95
N LEU A 259 -25.68 -16.72 13.04
CA LEU A 259 -25.72 -16.99 11.59
C LEU A 259 -24.85 -18.18 11.16
N ALA A 260 -24.14 -18.82 12.08
CA ALA A 260 -23.20 -19.92 11.82
C ALA A 260 -22.12 -19.57 10.76
N VAL A 261 -21.60 -18.34 10.80
CA VAL A 261 -20.55 -17.87 9.88
C VAL A 261 -19.24 -18.62 10.10
N HIS A 262 -18.66 -19.16 9.05
CA HIS A 262 -17.46 -19.95 9.06
C HIS A 262 -16.20 -19.14 8.74
N LYS A 263 -15.02 -19.74 8.97
CA LYS A 263 -13.72 -19.10 8.80
C LYS A 263 -13.47 -18.58 7.38
N ASP A 264 -13.95 -19.30 6.38
CA ASP A 264 -13.71 -18.98 4.97
C ASP A 264 -14.79 -18.05 4.36
N ASP A 265 -15.79 -17.66 5.17
CA ASP A 265 -16.80 -16.69 4.76
C ASP A 265 -16.25 -15.26 4.75
N LEU A 266 -16.92 -14.36 4.03
CA LEU A 266 -16.44 -13.02 3.74
C LEU A 266 -17.09 -11.98 4.66
N ILE A 267 -16.29 -11.19 5.35
CA ILE A 267 -16.73 -9.96 6.00
C ILE A 267 -16.62 -8.82 4.99
N VAL A 268 -17.68 -8.04 4.83
CA VAL A 268 -17.74 -6.89 3.91
C VAL A 268 -18.01 -5.63 4.71
N GLY A 269 -17.05 -4.72 4.81
CA GLY A 269 -17.24 -3.40 5.42
C GLY A 269 -17.74 -2.40 4.38
N VAL A 270 -18.96 -1.88 4.55
CA VAL A 270 -19.59 -0.89 3.66
C VAL A 270 -19.80 0.39 4.44
N GLY A 271 -19.00 1.42 4.21
CA GLY A 271 -19.11 2.67 4.97
C GLY A 271 -17.85 3.51 5.00
N GLY A 272 -17.80 4.44 5.95
CA GLY A 272 -16.63 5.25 6.25
C GLY A 272 -15.58 4.52 7.09
N GLU A 273 -14.68 5.29 7.72
CA GLU A 273 -13.60 4.77 8.57
C GLU A 273 -14.12 3.89 9.72
N VAL A 274 -15.20 4.31 10.39
CA VAL A 274 -15.73 3.60 11.56
C VAL A 274 -16.16 2.17 11.21
N VAL A 275 -16.95 2.02 10.15
CA VAL A 275 -17.42 0.71 9.69
C VAL A 275 -16.27 -0.12 9.15
N GLY A 276 -15.34 0.49 8.40
CA GLY A 276 -14.14 -0.17 7.90
C GLY A 276 -13.28 -0.75 9.03
N ASP A 277 -13.06 0.02 10.09
CA ASP A 277 -12.28 -0.40 11.26
C ASP A 277 -12.98 -1.51 12.06
N ILE A 278 -14.30 -1.42 12.28
CA ILE A 278 -15.06 -2.49 12.95
C ILE A 278 -15.00 -3.78 12.11
N ALA A 279 -15.21 -3.69 10.80
CA ALA A 279 -15.14 -4.84 9.89
C ALA A 279 -13.75 -5.46 9.88
N GLY A 280 -12.70 -4.64 9.76
CA GLY A 280 -11.31 -5.09 9.75
C GLY A 280 -10.89 -5.74 11.07
N PHE A 281 -11.27 -5.15 12.21
CA PHE A 281 -10.97 -5.73 13.52
C PHE A 281 -11.73 -7.06 13.73
N LEU A 282 -13.00 -7.11 13.36
CA LEU A 282 -13.82 -8.32 13.42
C LEU A 282 -13.21 -9.42 12.52
N ALA A 283 -12.90 -9.10 11.27
CA ALA A 283 -12.27 -10.03 10.34
C ALA A 283 -10.92 -10.56 10.84
N SER A 284 -10.13 -9.73 11.55
CA SER A 284 -8.85 -10.14 12.11
C SER A 284 -8.96 -11.09 13.30
N THR A 285 -10.07 -11.04 14.04
CA THR A 285 -10.21 -11.71 15.35
C THR A 285 -11.21 -12.86 15.36
N TYR A 286 -12.37 -12.71 14.69
CA TYR A 286 -13.37 -13.75 14.59
C TYR A 286 -12.80 -14.97 13.83
N ASN A 287 -13.03 -16.16 14.34
CA ASN A 287 -12.45 -17.41 13.84
C ASN A 287 -10.90 -17.37 13.65
N ARG A 288 -10.18 -16.45 14.30
CA ARG A 288 -8.74 -16.18 14.21
C ARG A 288 -8.28 -15.70 12.83
N GLY A 289 -9.16 -15.01 12.13
CA GLY A 289 -8.91 -14.41 10.82
C GLY A 289 -9.88 -14.92 9.76
N MET A 290 -10.52 -13.98 9.06
CA MET A 290 -11.48 -14.22 7.98
C MET A 290 -11.15 -13.32 6.78
N PRO A 291 -11.55 -13.68 5.55
CA PRO A 291 -11.47 -12.79 4.40
C PRO A 291 -12.24 -11.48 4.65
N LEU A 292 -11.67 -10.35 4.21
CA LEU A 292 -12.22 -9.00 4.35
C LEU A 292 -12.33 -8.32 2.99
N LEU A 293 -13.49 -7.78 2.66
CA LEU A 293 -13.69 -6.86 1.55
C LEU A 293 -14.06 -5.48 2.11
N LEU A 294 -13.46 -4.41 1.61
CA LEU A 294 -13.82 -3.05 1.97
C LEU A 294 -14.46 -2.33 0.78
N LEU A 295 -15.64 -1.76 1.02
CA LEU A 295 -16.40 -0.94 0.09
C LEU A 295 -16.54 0.47 0.71
N PRO A 296 -15.48 1.31 0.66
CA PRO A 296 -15.48 2.63 1.27
C PRO A 296 -16.48 3.56 0.57
N THR A 297 -17.33 4.23 1.36
CA THR A 297 -18.38 5.13 0.85
C THR A 297 -18.07 6.61 1.06
N THR A 298 -17.03 6.95 1.84
CA THR A 298 -16.57 8.32 2.06
C THR A 298 -15.24 8.58 1.36
N LEU A 299 -14.97 9.84 0.99
CA LEU A 299 -13.72 10.19 0.31
C LEU A 299 -12.47 9.90 1.18
N THR A 300 -12.55 10.17 2.48
CA THR A 300 -11.48 9.83 3.44
C THR A 300 -11.16 8.33 3.42
N ALA A 301 -12.21 7.49 3.44
CA ALA A 301 -12.00 6.05 3.44
C ALA A 301 -11.45 5.56 2.09
N GLN A 302 -11.90 6.14 0.96
CA GLN A 302 -11.43 5.79 -0.37
C GLN A 302 -9.96 6.18 -0.61
N ALA A 303 -9.58 7.39 -0.20
CA ALA A 303 -8.24 7.91 -0.41
C ALA A 303 -7.21 7.43 0.62
N ASP A 304 -7.65 7.11 1.84
CA ASP A 304 -6.74 6.81 2.96
C ASP A 304 -7.17 5.57 3.78
N SER A 305 -8.19 5.64 4.66
CA SER A 305 -8.32 4.68 5.77
C SER A 305 -8.56 3.23 5.35
N ALA A 306 -9.20 2.95 4.20
CA ALA A 306 -9.40 1.59 3.70
C ALA A 306 -8.12 0.90 3.18
N VAL A 307 -7.01 1.64 3.02
CA VAL A 307 -5.75 1.11 2.46
C VAL A 307 -4.74 0.85 3.57
N GLY A 308 -4.13 -0.34 3.57
CA GLY A 308 -3.03 -0.69 4.46
C GLY A 308 -3.40 -1.49 5.70
N GLY A 309 -4.64 -2.01 5.78
CA GLY A 309 -5.07 -3.05 6.70
C GLY A 309 -5.11 -2.69 8.18
N LYS A 310 -4.89 -1.42 8.55
CA LYS A 310 -5.05 -1.00 9.95
C LYS A 310 -6.53 -1.00 10.29
N ALA A 311 -6.88 -1.67 11.39
CA ALA A 311 -8.21 -1.67 11.96
C ALA A 311 -8.11 -1.42 13.47
N SER A 312 -8.85 -0.45 13.98
CA SER A 312 -8.70 0.01 15.36
C SER A 312 -10.03 0.36 16.02
N LEU A 313 -10.04 0.23 17.34
CA LEU A 313 -11.18 0.54 18.19
C LEU A 313 -10.80 1.57 19.25
N ASN A 314 -11.82 2.33 19.66
CA ASN A 314 -11.70 3.32 20.71
C ASN A 314 -11.91 2.69 22.09
N LEU A 315 -11.24 3.26 23.10
CA LEU A 315 -11.50 3.00 24.51
C LEU A 315 -11.90 4.32 25.19
N PRO A 316 -12.50 4.27 26.39
CA PRO A 316 -12.77 5.48 27.16
C PRO A 316 -11.53 6.35 27.42
N GLN A 317 -10.34 5.74 27.36
CA GLN A 317 -9.06 6.40 27.61
C GLN A 317 -8.47 7.08 26.35
N GLY A 318 -8.97 6.78 25.15
CA GLY A 318 -8.48 7.39 23.91
C GLY A 318 -8.88 6.66 22.64
N ARG A 319 -8.71 7.35 21.50
CA ARG A 319 -9.00 6.83 20.17
C ARG A 319 -7.94 5.82 19.71
N ASN A 320 -8.37 4.80 18.95
CA ASN A 320 -7.50 3.87 18.19
C ASN A 320 -6.45 3.13 19.06
N LEU A 321 -6.82 2.78 20.32
CA LEU A 321 -5.90 2.13 21.27
C LEU A 321 -5.86 0.61 21.16
N VAL A 322 -6.91 -0.02 20.68
CA VAL A 322 -6.99 -1.47 20.44
C VAL A 322 -7.09 -1.69 18.94
N GLY A 323 -6.30 -2.59 18.38
CA GLY A 323 -6.34 -2.78 16.93
C GLY A 323 -5.54 -3.96 16.44
N ALA A 324 -5.69 -4.20 15.14
CA ALA A 324 -4.98 -5.22 14.39
C ALA A 324 -4.50 -4.66 13.04
N VAL A 325 -3.59 -5.39 12.41
CA VAL A 325 -3.26 -5.21 10.99
C VAL A 325 -3.77 -6.45 10.27
N HIS A 326 -4.76 -6.26 9.39
CA HIS A 326 -5.38 -7.34 8.64
C HIS A 326 -5.68 -6.86 7.21
N GLN A 327 -4.97 -7.42 6.24
CA GLN A 327 -5.11 -6.98 4.85
C GLN A 327 -6.42 -7.52 4.24
N PRO A 328 -7.18 -6.69 3.51
CA PRO A 328 -8.38 -7.14 2.80
C PRO A 328 -8.02 -7.98 1.57
N VAL A 329 -8.97 -8.76 1.07
CA VAL A 329 -8.84 -9.46 -0.22
C VAL A 329 -8.98 -8.49 -1.40
N ALA A 330 -9.70 -7.40 -1.20
CA ALA A 330 -9.83 -6.28 -2.14
C ALA A 330 -10.37 -5.04 -1.41
N VAL A 331 -10.13 -3.86 -2.00
CA VAL A 331 -10.84 -2.61 -1.70
C VAL A 331 -11.46 -2.12 -2.99
N VAL A 332 -12.75 -1.76 -2.96
CA VAL A 332 -13.44 -1.22 -4.14
C VAL A 332 -13.97 0.17 -3.82
N ALA A 333 -13.24 1.19 -4.26
CA ALA A 333 -13.52 2.61 -4.08
C ALA A 333 -14.35 3.13 -5.26
N ASP A 334 -15.68 3.07 -5.13
CA ASP A 334 -16.61 3.67 -6.07
C ASP A 334 -16.73 5.17 -5.77
N VAL A 335 -16.00 5.99 -6.55
CA VAL A 335 -15.89 7.43 -6.28
C VAL A 335 -17.20 8.19 -6.48
N ALA A 336 -18.18 7.61 -7.19
CA ALA A 336 -19.49 8.22 -7.31
C ALA A 336 -20.20 8.35 -5.97
N LEU A 337 -19.95 7.40 -5.04
CA LEU A 337 -20.52 7.45 -3.69
C LEU A 337 -19.99 8.65 -2.88
N ALA A 338 -18.69 8.91 -2.96
CA ALA A 338 -18.08 10.07 -2.30
C ALA A 338 -18.54 11.39 -2.93
N ALA A 339 -18.68 11.45 -4.27
CA ALA A 339 -19.17 12.60 -5.00
C ALA A 339 -20.60 13.01 -4.61
N GLU A 340 -21.45 12.03 -4.30
CA GLU A 340 -22.84 12.26 -3.87
C GLU A 340 -22.91 12.80 -2.43
N ARG A 341 -21.92 12.52 -1.56
CA ARG A 341 -21.89 12.83 -0.14
C ARG A 341 -20.92 13.96 0.19
N ARG A 342 -21.13 15.13 -0.42
CA ARG A 342 -20.30 16.32 -0.19
C ARG A 342 -20.60 16.98 1.15
N SER A 343 -20.16 16.36 2.22
CA SER A 343 -20.27 16.79 3.62
C SER A 343 -18.91 17.19 4.19
N HIS A 344 -18.82 17.39 5.49
CA HIS A 344 -17.54 17.54 6.20
C HIS A 344 -16.58 16.37 5.94
N GLU A 345 -17.09 15.13 5.84
CA GLU A 345 -16.28 13.95 5.50
C GLU A 345 -15.65 14.03 4.10
N TYR A 346 -16.31 14.70 3.15
CA TYR A 346 -15.73 14.94 1.83
C TYR A 346 -14.54 15.90 1.91
N GLN A 347 -14.67 16.96 2.71
CA GLN A 347 -13.57 17.90 2.96
C GLN A 347 -12.41 17.22 3.69
N ALA A 348 -12.70 16.33 4.65
CA ALA A 348 -11.69 15.51 5.31
C ALA A 348 -10.89 14.65 4.29
N GLY A 349 -11.59 14.05 3.34
CA GLY A 349 -10.95 13.30 2.26
C GLY A 349 -10.07 14.16 1.35
N LEU A 350 -10.49 15.38 1.04
CA LEU A 350 -9.66 16.35 0.29
C LEU A 350 -8.39 16.72 1.08
N ALA A 351 -8.48 16.88 2.41
CA ALA A 351 -7.31 17.14 3.25
C ALA A 351 -6.31 15.97 3.20
N GLU A 352 -6.79 14.71 3.24
CA GLU A 352 -5.95 13.53 3.10
C GLU A 352 -5.28 13.43 1.72
N ILE A 353 -5.99 13.77 0.66
CA ILE A 353 -5.41 13.86 -0.70
C ILE A 353 -4.31 14.91 -0.76
N VAL A 354 -4.51 16.11 -0.18
CA VAL A 354 -3.47 17.14 -0.08
C VAL A 354 -2.27 16.66 0.73
N LYS A 355 -2.50 15.94 1.83
CA LYS A 355 -1.43 15.31 2.62
C LYS A 355 -0.59 14.39 1.74
N HIS A 356 -1.22 13.49 0.99
CA HIS A 356 -0.51 12.59 0.08
C HIS A 356 0.25 13.36 -1.00
N ALA A 357 -0.34 14.41 -1.58
CA ALA A 357 0.33 15.24 -2.57
C ALA A 357 1.60 15.92 -2.02
N LEU A 358 1.54 16.44 -0.81
CA LEU A 358 2.68 17.13 -0.19
C LEU A 358 3.82 16.19 0.19
N ILE A 359 3.51 14.95 0.58
CA ILE A 359 4.54 13.95 0.92
C ILE A 359 5.07 13.18 -0.29
N ASP A 360 4.31 13.07 -1.39
CA ASP A 360 4.71 12.41 -2.64
C ASP A 360 5.59 13.32 -3.51
N GLY A 361 5.10 14.54 -3.80
CA GLY A 361 5.86 15.49 -4.60
C GLY A 361 5.05 16.25 -5.65
N PRO A 362 5.72 16.80 -6.66
CA PRO A 362 5.12 17.80 -7.56
C PRO A 362 3.98 17.26 -8.43
N ASP A 363 3.99 15.98 -8.81
CA ASP A 363 3.05 15.44 -9.79
C ASP A 363 1.61 15.42 -9.24
N LEU A 364 1.41 14.90 -8.02
CA LEU A 364 0.09 14.89 -7.39
C LEU A 364 -0.32 16.29 -6.93
N VAL A 365 0.63 17.15 -6.51
CA VAL A 365 0.38 18.57 -6.21
C VAL A 365 -0.17 19.28 -7.44
N GLN A 366 0.45 19.08 -8.61
CA GLN A 366 0.00 19.70 -9.85
C GLN A 366 -1.38 19.19 -10.27
N LEU A 367 -1.60 17.89 -10.18
CA LEU A 367 -2.91 17.28 -10.48
C LEU A 367 -4.02 17.88 -9.62
N VAL A 368 -3.80 18.04 -8.31
CA VAL A 368 -4.77 18.66 -7.40
C VAL A 368 -4.97 20.14 -7.73
N ALA A 369 -3.88 20.89 -7.98
CA ALA A 369 -3.94 22.33 -8.27
C ALA A 369 -4.68 22.64 -9.58
N ASP A 370 -4.49 21.82 -10.61
CA ASP A 370 -5.13 21.99 -11.91
C ASP A 370 -6.64 21.71 -11.88
N HIS A 371 -7.13 20.95 -10.88
CA HIS A 371 -8.51 20.48 -10.82
C HIS A 371 -9.27 20.90 -9.54
N VAL A 372 -8.87 22.00 -8.92
CA VAL A 372 -9.49 22.50 -7.67
C VAL A 372 -11.00 22.66 -7.80
N ARG A 373 -11.48 23.23 -8.91
CA ARG A 373 -12.91 23.47 -9.10
C ARG A 373 -13.66 22.15 -9.22
N GLU A 374 -13.18 21.24 -10.05
CA GLU A 374 -13.76 19.92 -10.30
C GLU A 374 -13.81 19.08 -9.00
N LEU A 375 -12.74 19.12 -8.20
CA LEU A 375 -12.67 18.47 -6.90
C LEU A 375 -13.70 19.04 -5.92
N ARG A 376 -13.87 20.37 -5.86
CA ARG A 376 -14.89 21.01 -5.03
C ARG A 376 -16.33 20.70 -5.49
N GLU A 377 -16.53 20.58 -6.79
CA GLU A 377 -17.82 20.24 -7.40
C GLU A 377 -18.11 18.73 -7.33
N GLY A 378 -17.14 17.89 -6.99
CA GLY A 378 -17.28 16.42 -6.92
C GLY A 378 -17.38 15.80 -8.31
N ASP A 379 -16.60 16.32 -9.29
CA ASP A 379 -16.53 15.71 -10.61
C ASP A 379 -15.98 14.28 -10.50
N VAL A 380 -16.79 13.33 -10.93
CA VAL A 380 -16.52 11.89 -10.73
C VAL A 380 -15.28 11.42 -11.49
N SER A 381 -15.03 11.96 -12.69
CA SER A 381 -13.86 11.59 -13.49
C SER A 381 -12.58 12.08 -12.84
N THR A 382 -12.55 13.34 -12.42
CA THR A 382 -11.43 13.94 -11.71
C THR A 382 -11.16 13.23 -10.38
N LEU A 383 -12.23 12.90 -9.64
CA LEU A 383 -12.09 12.14 -8.39
C LEU A 383 -11.46 10.77 -8.64
N ALA A 384 -11.85 10.06 -9.70
CA ALA A 384 -11.26 8.76 -10.01
C ALA A 384 -9.75 8.86 -10.22
N ASP A 385 -9.28 9.83 -10.99
CA ASP A 385 -7.86 10.04 -11.27
C ASP A 385 -7.08 10.45 -10.01
N VAL A 386 -7.61 11.41 -9.24
CA VAL A 386 -6.95 11.95 -8.06
C VAL A 386 -6.92 10.92 -6.91
N VAL A 387 -8.01 10.20 -6.68
CA VAL A 387 -8.08 9.13 -5.66
C VAL A 387 -7.16 7.99 -6.05
N ALA A 388 -7.14 7.55 -7.31
CA ALA A 388 -6.24 6.50 -7.77
C ALA A 388 -4.76 6.88 -7.54
N ARG A 389 -4.39 8.13 -7.84
CA ARG A 389 -3.02 8.61 -7.61
C ARG A 389 -2.71 8.70 -6.10
N SER A 390 -3.63 9.21 -5.29
CA SER A 390 -3.52 9.26 -3.83
C SER A 390 -3.34 7.87 -3.22
N VAL A 391 -4.16 6.91 -3.65
CA VAL A 391 -4.05 5.49 -3.27
C VAL A 391 -2.70 4.91 -3.67
N SER A 392 -2.18 5.25 -4.86
CA SER A 392 -0.87 4.76 -5.33
C SER A 392 0.26 5.20 -4.39
N VAL A 393 0.25 6.46 -3.95
CA VAL A 393 1.22 6.99 -2.97
C VAL A 393 1.16 6.19 -1.67
N LYS A 394 -0.05 5.99 -1.14
CA LYS A 394 -0.23 5.24 0.10
C LYS A 394 0.15 3.77 -0.05
N ALA A 395 -0.23 3.14 -1.16
CA ALA A 395 0.08 1.75 -1.47
C ALA A 395 1.58 1.50 -1.51
N GLU A 396 2.37 2.39 -2.12
CA GLU A 396 3.84 2.31 -2.14
C GLU A 396 4.41 2.35 -0.71
N ILE A 397 4.00 3.34 0.08
CA ILE A 397 4.48 3.52 1.46
C ILE A 397 4.11 2.31 2.33
N VAL A 398 2.86 1.84 2.25
CA VAL A 398 2.37 0.69 3.03
C VAL A 398 3.05 -0.61 2.63
N SER A 399 3.27 -0.82 1.33
CA SER A 399 3.95 -2.02 0.81
C SER A 399 5.41 -2.12 1.29
N ASN A 400 6.05 -0.97 1.53
CA ASN A 400 7.42 -0.91 2.04
C ASN A 400 7.49 -0.98 3.58
N ASP A 401 6.44 -0.54 4.27
CA ASP A 401 6.39 -0.51 5.74
C ASP A 401 4.97 -0.79 6.26
N GLU A 402 4.56 -2.06 6.26
CA GLU A 402 3.23 -2.47 6.70
C GLU A 402 2.94 -2.10 8.16
N ARG A 403 3.95 -2.16 9.05
CA ARG A 403 3.80 -2.05 10.51
C ARG A 403 4.14 -0.68 11.11
N GLU A 404 4.37 0.34 10.26
CA GLU A 404 4.68 1.71 10.71
C GLU A 404 5.94 1.80 11.58
N ALA A 405 6.99 1.10 11.16
CA ALA A 405 8.29 1.14 11.82
C ALA A 405 9.25 2.19 11.21
N GLY A 406 8.96 2.69 10.02
CA GLY A 406 9.81 3.60 9.23
C GLY A 406 9.00 4.59 8.40
N ASP A 407 9.00 4.40 7.06
CA ASP A 407 8.44 5.37 6.11
C ASP A 407 6.93 5.58 6.22
N ARG A 408 6.17 4.60 6.73
CA ARG A 408 4.74 4.76 6.97
C ARG A 408 4.41 5.84 8.01
N LEU A 409 5.38 6.22 8.85
CA LEU A 409 5.24 7.37 9.75
C LEU A 409 5.03 8.68 8.98
N HIS A 410 5.49 8.80 7.74
CA HIS A 410 5.31 9.98 6.89
C HIS A 410 3.83 10.29 6.62
N LEU A 411 2.96 9.28 6.60
CA LEU A 411 1.51 9.43 6.49
C LEU A 411 0.88 10.20 7.65
N ASN A 412 1.62 10.41 8.74
CA ASN A 412 1.18 11.24 9.86
C ASN A 412 1.52 12.73 9.69
N TYR A 413 1.86 13.19 8.47
CA TYR A 413 2.09 14.61 8.20
C TYR A 413 0.84 15.43 8.58
N GLY A 414 1.00 16.43 9.43
CA GLY A 414 -0.10 17.22 9.99
C GLY A 414 -0.83 16.58 11.19
N HIS A 415 -0.87 15.26 11.32
CA HIS A 415 -1.70 14.55 12.29
C HIS A 415 -1.33 14.82 13.76
N THR A 416 -0.05 15.06 14.09
CA THR A 416 0.31 15.35 15.48
C THR A 416 -0.35 16.64 16.00
N PHE A 417 -0.41 17.67 15.16
CA PHE A 417 -1.17 18.89 15.48
C PHE A 417 -2.67 18.66 15.32
N GLY A 418 -3.11 18.01 14.24
CA GLY A 418 -4.51 17.75 13.94
C GLY A 418 -5.23 17.03 15.09
N HIS A 419 -4.70 15.90 15.56
CA HIS A 419 -5.30 15.15 16.68
C HIS A 419 -5.36 15.96 17.99
N ALA A 420 -4.36 16.81 18.25
CA ALA A 420 -4.43 17.70 19.42
C ALA A 420 -5.54 18.74 19.26
N ILE A 421 -5.71 19.29 18.07
CA ILE A 421 -6.79 20.23 17.74
C ILE A 421 -8.18 19.57 17.90
N GLU A 422 -8.35 18.37 17.36
CA GLU A 422 -9.57 17.57 17.54
C GLU A 422 -9.88 17.34 19.02
N GLN A 423 -8.87 16.97 19.80
CA GLN A 423 -9.05 16.71 21.23
C GLN A 423 -9.41 17.98 22.02
N VAL A 424 -8.85 19.12 21.67
CA VAL A 424 -9.16 20.43 22.29
C VAL A 424 -10.59 20.89 21.93
N ARG A 425 -11.04 20.62 20.70
CA ARG A 425 -12.40 20.96 20.22
C ARG A 425 -13.50 20.00 20.72
N GLY A 426 -13.13 18.83 21.23
CA GLY A 426 -14.03 17.77 21.69
C GLY A 426 -14.16 16.61 20.71
N LEU A 427 -14.29 15.38 21.22
CA LEU A 427 -14.29 14.13 20.44
C LEU A 427 -15.48 13.95 19.49
N ASP A 428 -16.49 14.79 19.57
CA ASP A 428 -17.74 14.71 18.78
C ASP A 428 -17.77 15.71 17.60
N SER A 429 -16.64 16.41 17.31
CA SER A 429 -16.64 17.35 16.19
C SER A 429 -16.57 16.60 14.86
N ASP A 430 -17.48 16.89 13.96
CA ASP A 430 -17.47 16.42 12.56
C ASP A 430 -16.33 17.08 11.72
N ASP A 431 -15.39 17.77 12.39
CA ASP A 431 -14.39 18.66 11.82
C ASP A 431 -13.00 18.01 11.67
N ASP A 432 -12.89 16.68 11.64
CA ASP A 432 -11.61 15.96 11.58
C ASP A 432 -10.75 16.41 10.38
N GLY A 433 -11.38 16.69 9.24
CA GLY A 433 -10.67 17.18 8.05
C GLY A 433 -10.14 18.59 8.17
N GLU A 434 -10.85 19.47 8.89
CA GLU A 434 -10.38 20.82 9.18
C GLU A 434 -9.15 20.79 10.10
N ALA A 435 -9.18 19.90 11.10
CA ALA A 435 -8.07 19.74 12.02
C ALA A 435 -6.80 19.22 11.32
N THR A 436 -6.93 18.27 10.39
CA THR A 436 -5.84 17.77 9.56
C THR A 436 -5.26 18.88 8.68
N ALA A 437 -6.10 19.70 8.05
CA ALA A 437 -5.67 20.81 7.21
C ALA A 437 -4.87 21.87 8.01
N VAL A 438 -5.40 22.31 9.15
CA VAL A 438 -4.69 23.22 10.06
C VAL A 438 -3.43 22.58 10.61
N GLY A 439 -3.46 21.28 10.89
CA GLY A 439 -2.30 20.52 11.34
C GLY A 439 -1.16 20.47 10.29
N MET A 440 -1.48 20.37 9.00
CA MET A 440 -0.49 20.48 7.92
C MET A 440 0.11 21.89 7.85
N MET A 441 -0.69 22.94 8.01
CA MET A 441 -0.18 24.31 8.11
C MET A 441 0.75 24.47 9.31
N ALA A 442 0.39 23.93 10.48
CA ALA A 442 1.24 23.94 11.66
C ALA A 442 2.59 23.24 11.42
N ALA A 443 2.56 22.07 10.79
CA ALA A 443 3.77 21.33 10.43
C ALA A 443 4.65 22.10 9.43
N ALA A 444 4.05 22.80 8.47
CA ALA A 444 4.76 23.67 7.53
C ALA A 444 5.40 24.87 8.23
N TYR A 445 4.68 25.56 9.13
CA TYR A 445 5.26 26.64 9.94
C TYR A 445 6.40 26.15 10.83
N LEU A 446 6.27 24.96 11.44
CA LEU A 446 7.36 24.37 12.22
C LEU A 446 8.58 24.10 11.35
N ALA A 447 8.37 23.49 10.17
CA ALA A 447 9.46 23.21 9.23
C ALA A 447 10.17 24.50 8.76
N ARG A 448 9.42 25.56 8.45
CA ARG A 448 9.97 26.86 8.10
C ARG A 448 10.81 27.46 9.23
N ARG A 449 10.31 27.43 10.48
CA ARG A 449 11.03 27.96 11.65
C ARG A 449 12.31 27.20 11.94
N GLN A 450 12.37 25.93 11.57
CA GLN A 450 13.58 25.10 11.63
C GLN A 450 14.44 25.19 10.36
N GLU A 451 14.17 26.14 9.46
CA GLU A 451 14.91 26.39 8.21
C GLU A 451 14.97 25.17 7.27
N ARG A 452 13.94 24.32 7.31
CA ARG A 452 13.83 23.09 6.49
C ARG A 452 13.15 23.35 5.16
N ILE A 453 12.23 24.32 5.10
CA ILE A 453 11.50 24.70 3.91
C ILE A 453 11.47 26.23 3.76
N SER A 454 11.26 26.69 2.53
CA SER A 454 11.09 28.10 2.19
C SER A 454 9.67 28.62 2.46
N ASP A 455 9.51 29.95 2.49
CA ASP A 455 8.18 30.59 2.54
C ASP A 455 7.32 30.20 1.34
N ASP A 456 7.89 30.02 0.14
CA ASP A 456 7.17 29.57 -1.06
C ASP A 456 6.46 28.23 -0.84
N LEU A 457 7.08 27.29 -0.14
CA LEU A 457 6.46 26.00 0.16
C LEU A 457 5.36 26.14 1.22
N VAL A 458 5.49 27.01 2.20
CA VAL A 458 4.40 27.36 3.13
C VAL A 458 3.21 27.98 2.37
N ASP A 459 3.50 28.87 1.43
CA ASP A 459 2.47 29.49 0.58
C ASP A 459 1.80 28.48 -0.35
N LEU A 460 2.52 27.46 -0.83
CA LEU A 460 1.93 26.35 -1.58
C LEU A 460 0.90 25.58 -0.72
N HIS A 461 1.22 25.24 0.54
CA HIS A 461 0.27 24.61 1.45
C HIS A 461 -0.98 25.45 1.62
N ARG A 462 -0.81 26.75 1.89
CA ARG A 462 -1.92 27.68 2.10
C ARG A 462 -2.82 27.77 0.87
N ARG A 463 -2.24 27.84 -0.33
CA ARG A 463 -3.01 27.85 -1.59
C ARG A 463 -3.77 26.55 -1.80
N LEU A 464 -3.10 25.39 -1.78
CA LEU A 464 -3.74 24.09 -2.02
C LEU A 464 -4.92 23.85 -1.07
N LEU A 465 -4.72 24.10 0.21
CA LEU A 465 -5.77 23.92 1.21
C LEU A 465 -6.89 24.96 1.04
N GLY A 466 -6.52 26.24 0.93
CA GLY A 466 -7.49 27.34 0.83
C GLY A 466 -8.33 27.30 -0.45
N ASP A 467 -7.72 26.96 -1.59
CA ASP A 467 -8.42 26.84 -2.88
C ASP A 467 -9.44 25.70 -2.86
N LEU A 468 -9.16 24.62 -2.12
CA LEU A 468 -10.11 23.54 -1.88
C LEU A 468 -11.17 23.86 -0.83
N GLY A 469 -11.10 25.05 -0.19
CA GLY A 469 -12.06 25.49 0.84
C GLY A 469 -11.76 24.94 2.24
N LEU A 470 -10.54 24.44 2.46
CA LEU A 470 -10.08 23.93 3.75
C LEU A 470 -9.48 25.07 4.59
N PRO A 471 -9.60 25.03 5.93
CA PRO A 471 -9.05 26.07 6.79
C PRO A 471 -7.51 26.01 6.81
N THR A 472 -6.91 27.20 6.79
CA THR A 472 -5.44 27.38 6.81
C THR A 472 -4.96 28.12 8.05
N ALA A 473 -5.87 28.48 8.96
CA ALA A 473 -5.59 29.26 10.16
C ALA A 473 -6.52 28.82 11.29
N GLY A 474 -6.15 29.18 12.53
CA GLY A 474 -6.95 28.93 13.72
C GLY A 474 -6.26 29.48 14.96
N ALA A 475 -7.04 29.88 15.95
CA ALA A 475 -6.53 30.32 17.24
C ALA A 475 -6.55 29.17 18.23
N PHE A 476 -5.40 28.86 18.82
CA PHE A 476 -5.21 27.75 19.78
C PHE A 476 -4.40 28.20 20.98
N ASP A 477 -4.63 27.59 22.14
CA ASP A 477 -3.77 27.72 23.31
C ASP A 477 -2.70 26.62 23.28
N LEU A 478 -1.43 27.01 23.33
CA LEU A 478 -0.33 26.04 23.34
C LEU A 478 -0.35 25.10 24.56
N ALA A 479 -0.86 25.58 25.72
CA ALA A 479 -0.95 24.73 26.90
C ALA A 479 -1.99 23.62 26.70
N GLU A 480 -3.14 23.91 26.06
CA GLU A 480 -4.17 22.92 25.74
C GLU A 480 -3.64 21.89 24.73
N LEU A 481 -2.91 22.33 23.69
CA LEU A 481 -2.29 21.42 22.71
C LEU A 481 -1.23 20.51 23.39
N LYS A 482 -0.44 21.05 24.32
CA LYS A 482 0.53 20.27 25.07
C LYS A 482 -0.13 19.21 25.94
N ASP A 483 -1.24 19.54 26.60
CA ASP A 483 -2.03 18.60 27.41
C ASP A 483 -2.64 17.49 26.53
N ALA A 484 -3.08 17.81 25.32
CA ALA A 484 -3.55 16.85 24.36
C ALA A 484 -2.42 15.89 23.91
N TRP A 485 -1.24 16.41 23.57
CA TRP A 485 -0.09 15.55 23.21
C TRP A 485 0.33 14.61 24.35
N LEU A 486 0.29 15.04 25.62
CA LEU A 486 0.62 14.17 26.75
C LEU A 486 -0.25 12.92 26.83
N ARG A 487 -1.47 12.98 26.29
CA ARG A 487 -2.44 11.86 26.25
C ARG A 487 -2.31 11.01 24.99
N ASP A 488 -1.53 11.46 23.98
CA ASP A 488 -1.31 10.70 22.75
C ASP A 488 -0.44 9.47 23.03
N LYS A 489 -0.86 8.31 22.51
CA LYS A 489 -0.15 7.02 22.61
C LYS A 489 1.28 7.06 22.04
N LYS A 490 1.57 8.01 21.15
CA LYS A 490 2.88 8.21 20.54
C LYS A 490 3.83 9.07 21.38
N TYR A 491 3.34 9.64 22.48
CA TYR A 491 4.14 10.47 23.39
C TYR A 491 5.12 9.61 24.20
N ARG A 492 6.42 9.81 24.01
CA ARG A 492 7.47 9.10 24.78
C ARG A 492 8.29 10.04 25.66
N SER A 493 8.84 11.11 25.08
CA SER A 493 9.71 12.10 25.77
C SER A 493 9.54 13.50 25.16
N GLY A 494 8.34 13.84 24.74
CA GLY A 494 7.97 15.05 23.99
C GLY A 494 7.24 14.70 22.70
N ALA A 495 6.38 15.62 22.23
CA ALA A 495 5.71 15.47 20.95
C ALA A 495 6.75 15.36 19.82
N ARG A 496 6.48 14.47 18.87
CA ARG A 496 7.31 14.26 17.68
C ARG A 496 6.46 14.53 16.45
N PHE A 497 7.02 15.30 15.55
CA PHE A 497 6.30 15.79 14.39
C PHE A 497 6.84 15.14 13.11
N VAL A 498 5.98 15.02 12.11
CA VAL A 498 6.39 14.82 10.74
C VAL A 498 6.44 16.18 10.09
N VAL A 499 7.55 16.52 9.46
CA VAL A 499 7.75 17.77 8.73
C VAL A 499 8.34 17.50 7.35
N LEU A 500 8.31 18.49 6.46
CA LEU A 500 8.95 18.39 5.15
C LEU A 500 10.35 19.03 5.19
N ASN A 501 11.31 18.46 4.47
CA ASN A 501 12.61 19.05 4.13
C ASN A 501 12.62 19.55 2.66
N GLY A 502 11.48 19.83 2.11
CA GLY A 502 11.17 20.16 0.73
C GLY A 502 9.95 19.36 0.27
N LEU A 503 9.32 19.76 -0.83
CA LEU A 503 8.19 19.04 -1.41
C LEU A 503 8.58 17.60 -1.74
N GLY A 504 7.74 16.64 -1.32
CA GLY A 504 8.01 15.21 -1.50
C GLY A 504 9.15 14.66 -0.62
N ARG A 505 9.56 15.37 0.43
CA ARG A 505 10.66 14.95 1.32
C ARG A 505 10.25 14.97 2.79
N PRO A 506 9.30 14.11 3.20
CA PRO A 506 8.85 14.02 4.58
C PRO A 506 9.95 13.45 5.49
N GLN A 507 9.96 13.90 6.74
CA GLN A 507 10.80 13.35 7.79
C GLN A 507 10.00 13.25 9.09
N ALA A 508 9.96 12.06 9.67
CA ALA A 508 9.29 11.78 10.94
C ALA A 508 10.23 11.96 12.14
N GLY A 509 9.65 12.06 13.33
CA GLY A 509 10.36 12.05 14.59
C GLY A 509 11.02 13.39 14.97
N ILE A 510 10.63 14.48 14.35
CA ILE A 510 11.24 15.81 14.57
C ILE A 510 10.78 16.40 15.90
N PRO A 511 11.70 16.78 16.79
CA PRO A 511 11.36 17.51 18.00
C PRO A 511 11.09 18.99 17.70
N ALA A 512 10.34 19.65 18.58
CA ALA A 512 10.19 21.09 18.59
C ALA A 512 10.44 21.65 20.00
N ASP A 513 11.13 22.76 20.09
CA ASP A 513 11.27 23.52 21.33
C ASP A 513 10.05 24.42 21.57
N GLU A 514 9.94 24.95 22.76
CA GLU A 514 8.81 25.77 23.18
C GLU A 514 8.67 27.04 22.33
N ALA A 515 9.77 27.71 22.06
CA ALA A 515 9.77 28.95 21.25
C ALA A 515 9.29 28.70 19.81
N SER A 516 9.68 27.56 19.22
CA SER A 516 9.18 27.14 17.90
C SER A 516 7.67 26.87 17.94
N LEU A 517 7.16 26.20 18.98
CA LEU A 517 5.73 25.89 19.12
C LEU A 517 4.89 27.15 19.39
N GLU A 518 5.35 28.06 20.25
CA GLU A 518 4.71 29.38 20.45
C GLU A 518 4.62 30.14 19.13
N GLY A 519 5.71 30.14 18.37
CA GLY A 519 5.72 30.76 17.06
C GLY A 519 4.77 30.12 16.04
N VAL A 520 4.64 28.79 16.04
CA VAL A 520 3.67 28.09 15.18
C VAL A 520 2.25 28.50 15.52
N VAL A 521 1.89 28.54 16.81
CA VAL A 521 0.56 28.97 17.26
C VAL A 521 0.29 30.43 16.86
N ALA A 522 1.29 31.30 16.99
CA ALA A 522 1.16 32.70 16.55
C ALA A 522 0.97 32.83 15.03
N ASP A 523 1.70 32.02 14.24
CA ASP A 523 1.56 32.02 12.78
C ASP A 523 0.17 31.51 12.33
N LEU A 524 -0.37 30.50 13.01
CA LEU A 524 -1.72 29.96 12.75
C LEU A 524 -2.84 30.97 13.08
N ALA A 525 -2.63 31.84 14.08
CA ALA A 525 -3.61 32.84 14.50
C ALA A 525 -3.72 34.02 13.53
N LEU A 526 -2.76 34.18 12.60
CA LEU A 526 -2.79 35.27 11.62
C LEU A 526 -3.85 34.97 10.55
N PRO A 527 -4.74 35.94 10.22
CA PRO A 527 -5.67 35.76 9.12
C PRO A 527 -4.89 35.58 7.81
N SER A 528 -5.37 34.67 6.98
CA SER A 528 -4.81 34.44 5.64
C SER A 528 -4.75 35.77 4.89
N LYS A 529 -3.55 36.22 4.52
CA LYS A 529 -3.43 37.34 3.57
C LYS A 529 -3.88 36.82 2.20
N HIS A 530 -5.08 37.23 1.78
CA HIS A 530 -5.59 36.98 0.42
C HIS A 530 -4.72 37.68 -0.62
#